data_114a8f7f5634f7e8f0722ad4d257bfa6
#
_entry.id   114a8f7f5634f7e8f0722ad4d257bfa6
#
_cell.length_a   1.000
_cell.length_b   1.000
_cell.length_c   1.000
_cell.angle_alpha   90.00
_cell.angle_beta   90.00
_cell.angle_gamma   90.00
#
_symmetry.space_group_name_H-M   'P 1'
#
loop_
_entity.id
_entity.type
_entity.pdbx_description
1 polymer ?
#
loop_
_entity_poly.entity_id
_entity_poly.type
_entity_poly.pdbx_seq_one_letter_code
_entity_poly.pdbx_strand_id
1 'polypeptide(L)'
;MSKHVTAPALAVDVRELLHQPGAHKHVVLRAALPDLATPVASVPAGSPVTVDAELESVVEGLLVTCKVGATVALRCVRCLRDVEHELEVDVRELFGGSGDEDEDDDEGYAVLPGDRLSLDTMVRDALVLAFPPFPLCRPDCAGLCPECGADRNAVDCGHGEPGSTDPRWAALAGLRQATEPEGFGEPQRGAPMNKEEDVARPEA
;
A
#
# COMPACT_ATOMS: atom_id res chain seq x y z
N MET A 1 9.70 -20.73 24.63
CA MET A 1 9.51 -20.95 23.19
C MET A 1 10.57 -20.12 22.48
N SER A 2 11.61 -20.76 21.90
CA SER A 2 12.69 -20.04 21.22
C SER A 2 12.15 -19.40 19.96
N LYS A 3 12.11 -18.06 19.90
CA LYS A 3 11.92 -17.33 18.65
C LYS A 3 13.14 -17.63 17.78
N HIS A 4 12.97 -18.42 16.73
CA HIS A 4 13.97 -18.51 15.67
C HIS A 4 14.07 -17.11 15.04
N VAL A 5 15.09 -16.36 15.42
CA VAL A 5 15.45 -15.11 14.77
C VAL A 5 16.06 -15.51 13.42
N THR A 6 15.23 -15.57 12.41
CA THR A 6 15.69 -15.71 11.01
C THR A 6 16.47 -14.44 10.65
N ALA A 7 17.63 -14.59 10.02
CA ALA A 7 18.38 -13.44 9.57
C ALA A 7 17.53 -12.58 8.62
N PRO A 8 17.54 -11.24 8.78
CA PRO A 8 16.72 -10.35 7.98
C PRO A 8 17.08 -10.48 6.49
N ALA A 9 16.04 -10.53 5.65
CA ALA A 9 16.18 -10.69 4.20
C ALA A 9 16.58 -9.37 3.52
N LEU A 10 16.16 -8.23 4.08
CA LEU A 10 16.43 -6.88 3.58
C LEU A 10 17.31 -6.12 4.61
N ALA A 11 18.55 -6.57 4.79
CA ALA A 11 19.48 -5.95 5.72
C ALA A 11 20.55 -5.14 5.01
N VAL A 12 20.77 -3.90 5.47
CA VAL A 12 21.75 -2.96 4.94
C VAL A 12 22.87 -2.75 5.96
N ASP A 13 24.13 -2.80 5.52
CA ASP A 13 25.27 -2.35 6.33
C ASP A 13 25.26 -0.82 6.37
N VAL A 14 25.14 -0.26 7.56
CA VAL A 14 25.03 1.20 7.78
C VAL A 14 26.23 1.77 8.55
N ARG A 15 27.30 1.01 8.71
CA ARG A 15 28.51 1.39 9.45
C ARG A 15 29.08 2.74 9.01
N GLU A 16 29.07 3.01 7.69
CA GLU A 16 29.58 4.24 7.11
C GLU A 16 28.69 5.45 7.38
N LEU A 17 27.40 5.21 7.71
CA LEU A 17 26.42 6.26 7.98
C LEU A 17 26.38 6.63 9.47
N LEU A 18 26.65 5.65 10.34
CA LEU A 18 26.63 5.87 11.78
C LEU A 18 27.67 6.93 12.15
N HIS A 19 27.26 7.90 12.98
CA HIS A 19 28.14 8.98 13.47
C HIS A 19 28.67 9.98 12.41
N GLN A 20 28.10 10.00 11.21
CA GLN A 20 28.46 10.93 10.14
C GLN A 20 27.22 11.67 9.62
N PRO A 21 26.66 12.64 10.36
CA PRO A 21 25.50 13.40 9.91
C PRO A 21 25.73 14.02 8.53
N GLY A 22 24.74 13.85 7.63
CA GLY A 22 24.83 14.25 6.23
C GLY A 22 25.43 13.20 5.29
N ALA A 23 25.92 12.06 5.81
CA ALA A 23 26.28 10.94 4.96
C ALA A 23 25.02 10.28 4.41
N HIS A 24 25.07 9.82 3.16
CA HIS A 24 23.95 9.14 2.50
C HIS A 24 24.44 7.91 1.73
N LYS A 25 23.53 6.95 1.55
CA LYS A 25 23.78 5.69 0.86
C LYS A 25 22.53 5.26 0.10
N HIS A 26 22.69 4.99 -1.18
CA HIS A 26 21.64 4.41 -2.01
C HIS A 26 21.84 2.91 -2.14
N VAL A 27 20.76 2.13 -1.98
CA VAL A 27 20.79 0.67 -2.13
C VAL A 27 19.53 0.18 -2.83
N VAL A 28 19.71 -0.85 -3.66
CA VAL A 28 18.59 -1.60 -4.25
C VAL A 28 18.67 -3.02 -3.72
N LEU A 29 17.61 -3.45 -3.04
CA LEU A 29 17.51 -4.78 -2.45
C LEU A 29 16.38 -5.55 -3.13
N ARG A 30 16.53 -6.88 -3.16
CA ARG A 30 15.51 -7.77 -3.69
C ARG A 30 15.51 -9.06 -2.89
N ALA A 31 14.39 -9.33 -2.20
CA ALA A 31 14.25 -10.53 -1.39
C ALA A 31 12.79 -10.99 -1.32
N ALA A 32 12.57 -12.26 -1.06
CA ALA A 32 11.27 -12.78 -0.71
C ALA A 32 11.04 -12.61 0.80
N LEU A 33 9.93 -11.97 1.16
CA LEU A 33 9.50 -11.84 2.55
C LEU A 33 8.40 -12.86 2.85
N PRO A 34 8.48 -13.60 3.96
CA PRO A 34 7.43 -14.53 4.36
C PRO A 34 6.21 -13.80 4.91
N ASP A 35 5.05 -14.48 4.89
CA ASP A 35 3.83 -14.08 5.59
C ASP A 35 3.25 -12.70 5.24
N LEU A 36 3.40 -12.28 3.96
CA LEU A 36 2.75 -11.10 3.43
C LEU A 36 1.36 -11.46 2.89
N ALA A 37 0.38 -11.59 3.78
CA ALA A 37 -0.96 -12.01 3.40
C ALA A 37 -2.05 -11.41 4.29
N THR A 38 -3.18 -11.09 3.66
CA THR A 38 -4.48 -10.80 4.26
C THR A 38 -5.52 -11.77 3.68
N PRO A 39 -6.77 -11.79 4.14
CA PRO A 39 -7.80 -12.67 3.58
C PRO A 39 -8.06 -12.49 2.08
N VAL A 40 -7.75 -11.33 1.50
CA VAL A 40 -8.07 -10.98 0.11
C VAL A 40 -6.88 -10.57 -0.73
N ALA A 41 -5.69 -10.47 -0.14
CA ALA A 41 -4.46 -10.04 -0.82
C ALA A 41 -3.24 -10.77 -0.25
N SER A 42 -2.30 -11.14 -1.10
CA SER A 42 -1.02 -11.74 -0.65
C SER A 42 0.09 -11.49 -1.66
N VAL A 43 1.32 -11.42 -1.19
CA VAL A 43 2.48 -11.58 -2.07
C VAL A 43 2.72 -13.09 -2.20
N PRO A 44 2.74 -13.67 -3.42
CA PRO A 44 2.94 -15.10 -3.60
C PRO A 44 4.28 -15.56 -3.00
N ALA A 45 4.26 -16.74 -2.36
CA ALA A 45 5.45 -17.29 -1.72
C ALA A 45 6.62 -17.38 -2.70
N GLY A 46 7.78 -16.85 -2.30
CA GLY A 46 8.97 -16.80 -3.15
C GLY A 46 9.00 -15.67 -4.18
N SER A 47 7.92 -14.90 -4.35
CA SER A 47 7.95 -13.69 -5.18
C SER A 47 8.81 -12.62 -4.51
N PRO A 48 9.72 -11.99 -5.26
CA PRO A 48 10.59 -10.99 -4.69
C PRO A 48 9.87 -9.68 -4.45
N VAL A 49 10.13 -9.07 -3.31
CA VAL A 49 9.89 -7.65 -3.04
C VAL A 49 11.14 -6.88 -3.44
N THR A 50 10.97 -5.79 -4.16
CA THR A 50 12.05 -4.89 -4.55
C THR A 50 12.00 -3.64 -3.69
N VAL A 51 13.14 -3.22 -3.16
CA VAL A 51 13.26 -2.01 -2.33
C VAL A 51 14.38 -1.16 -2.92
N ASP A 52 14.02 0.02 -3.37
CA ASP A 52 14.94 1.05 -3.84
C ASP A 52 15.00 2.12 -2.74
N ALA A 53 16.08 2.15 -1.97
CA ALA A 53 16.17 2.91 -0.74
C ALA A 53 17.35 3.88 -0.73
N GLU A 54 17.07 5.10 -0.27
CA GLU A 54 18.06 6.10 0.10
C GLU A 54 18.08 6.25 1.62
N LEU A 55 19.24 6.04 2.21
CA LEU A 55 19.48 6.16 3.64
C LEU A 55 20.32 7.41 3.89
N GLU A 56 19.87 8.26 4.79
CA GLU A 56 20.55 9.50 5.17
C GLU A 56 20.80 9.52 6.68
N SER A 57 22.03 9.83 7.08
CA SER A 57 22.37 10.02 8.48
C SER A 57 21.95 11.41 8.92
N VAL A 58 21.03 11.50 9.86
CA VAL A 58 20.56 12.74 10.47
C VAL A 58 20.93 12.77 11.96
N VAL A 59 20.70 13.88 12.65
CA VAL A 59 21.07 14.04 14.05
C VAL A 59 20.34 13.04 14.95
N GLU A 60 19.07 12.76 14.61
CA GLU A 60 18.19 11.88 15.38
C GLU A 60 18.34 10.39 15.02
N GLY A 61 19.11 10.05 13.97
CA GLY A 61 19.26 8.66 13.55
C GLY A 61 19.51 8.48 12.05
N LEU A 62 18.89 7.45 11.49
CA LEU A 62 18.96 7.15 10.05
C LEU A 62 17.58 7.37 9.41
N LEU A 63 17.48 8.36 8.54
CA LEU A 63 16.28 8.57 7.72
C LEU A 63 16.35 7.65 6.50
N VAL A 64 15.35 6.79 6.35
CA VAL A 64 15.18 5.91 5.19
C VAL A 64 14.03 6.40 4.34
N THR A 65 14.31 6.71 3.10
CA THR A 65 13.29 7.00 2.09
C THR A 65 13.38 5.92 1.02
N CYS A 66 12.30 5.17 0.79
CA CYS A 66 12.37 4.10 -0.19
C CYS A 66 11.08 3.92 -0.99
N LYS A 67 11.25 3.32 -2.15
CA LYS A 67 10.18 2.84 -3.01
C LYS A 67 10.17 1.32 -2.95
N VAL A 68 9.03 0.77 -2.54
CA VAL A 68 8.83 -0.67 -2.37
C VAL A 68 7.90 -1.17 -3.45
N GLY A 69 8.33 -2.18 -4.21
CA GLY A 69 7.54 -2.79 -5.27
C GLY A 69 7.33 -4.28 -5.05
N ALA A 70 6.11 -4.76 -5.32
CA ALA A 70 5.78 -6.18 -5.24
C ALA A 70 4.63 -6.54 -6.19
N THR A 71 4.65 -7.77 -6.73
CA THR A 71 3.49 -8.36 -7.39
C THR A 71 2.60 -8.99 -6.33
N VAL A 72 1.33 -8.58 -6.27
CA VAL A 72 0.35 -9.09 -5.31
C VAL A 72 -0.74 -9.89 -6.00
N ALA A 73 -1.06 -11.05 -5.44
CA ALA A 73 -2.24 -11.83 -5.78
C ALA A 73 -3.42 -11.33 -4.95
N LEU A 74 -4.47 -10.91 -5.63
CA LEU A 74 -5.69 -10.35 -5.04
C LEU A 74 -6.86 -11.27 -5.33
N ARG A 75 -7.81 -11.36 -4.43
CA ARG A 75 -9.08 -12.05 -4.67
C ARG A 75 -10.22 -11.05 -4.76
N CYS A 76 -10.88 -11.00 -5.92
CA CYS A 76 -12.03 -10.13 -6.10
C CYS A 76 -13.11 -10.41 -5.06
N VAL A 77 -13.51 -9.39 -4.29
CA VAL A 77 -14.51 -9.56 -3.21
C VAL A 77 -15.93 -9.83 -3.73
N ARG A 78 -16.19 -9.64 -5.04
CA ARG A 78 -17.50 -9.87 -5.64
C ARG A 78 -17.63 -11.22 -6.34
N CYS A 79 -16.66 -11.61 -7.16
CA CYS A 79 -16.73 -12.85 -7.96
C CYS A 79 -15.70 -13.89 -7.54
N LEU A 80 -14.89 -13.63 -6.52
CA LEU A 80 -13.86 -14.48 -5.94
C LEU A 80 -12.76 -14.94 -6.92
N ARG A 81 -12.68 -14.31 -8.10
CA ARG A 81 -11.62 -14.56 -9.07
C ARG A 81 -10.31 -13.98 -8.55
N ASP A 82 -9.24 -14.74 -8.73
CA ASP A 82 -7.91 -14.26 -8.44
C ASP A 82 -7.42 -13.35 -9.58
N VAL A 83 -6.75 -12.25 -9.22
CA VAL A 83 -6.13 -11.28 -10.12
C VAL A 83 -4.76 -10.91 -9.58
N GLU A 84 -3.83 -10.59 -10.46
CA GLU A 84 -2.51 -10.07 -10.07
C GLU A 84 -2.46 -8.57 -10.28
N HIS A 85 -1.73 -7.90 -9.41
CA HIS A 85 -1.54 -6.45 -9.46
C HIS A 85 -0.11 -6.09 -9.05
N GLU A 86 0.49 -5.17 -9.79
CA GLU A 86 1.76 -4.56 -9.37
C GLU A 86 1.46 -3.46 -8.34
N LEU A 87 2.04 -3.59 -7.16
CA LEU A 87 1.92 -2.63 -6.08
C LEU A 87 3.24 -1.89 -5.90
N GLU A 88 3.18 -0.58 -5.84
CA GLU A 88 4.31 0.28 -5.55
C GLU A 88 3.94 1.24 -4.41
N VAL A 89 4.81 1.36 -3.41
CA VAL A 89 4.57 2.16 -2.20
C VAL A 89 5.81 2.99 -1.90
N ASP A 90 5.62 4.28 -1.68
CA ASP A 90 6.66 5.16 -1.16
C ASP A 90 6.61 5.16 0.37
N VAL A 91 7.76 4.94 1.00
CA VAL A 91 7.91 4.86 2.46
C VAL A 91 9.00 5.82 2.90
N ARG A 92 8.76 6.50 4.00
CA ARG A 92 9.76 7.34 4.67
C ARG A 92 9.69 7.13 6.16
N GLU A 93 10.80 6.67 6.75
CA GLU A 93 10.86 6.27 8.16
C GLU A 93 12.17 6.70 8.79
N LEU A 94 12.12 7.08 10.08
CA LEU A 94 13.30 7.43 10.86
C LEU A 94 13.63 6.28 11.81
N PHE A 95 14.82 5.73 11.64
CA PHE A 95 15.36 4.73 12.54
C PHE A 95 16.20 5.42 13.60
N GLY A 96 15.78 5.33 14.86
CA GLY A 96 16.48 5.97 15.98
C GLY A 96 17.92 5.46 16.16
N GLY A 97 18.84 6.36 16.47
CA GLY A 97 20.16 5.99 16.96
C GLY A 97 20.03 5.37 18.36
N SER A 98 20.82 4.33 18.65
CA SER A 98 20.89 3.67 19.94
C SER A 98 21.28 4.67 21.05
N GLY A 99 20.29 5.29 21.71
CA GLY A 99 20.53 6.32 22.71
C GLY A 99 19.60 6.29 23.92
N ASP A 100 18.40 5.81 23.77
CA ASP A 100 17.46 5.69 24.89
C ASP A 100 17.02 4.24 25.04
N GLU A 101 17.63 3.57 26.03
CA GLU A 101 17.22 2.26 26.55
C GLU A 101 15.92 2.44 27.37
N ASP A 102 14.87 2.98 26.78
CA ASP A 102 13.54 2.86 27.34
C ASP A 102 13.00 1.48 26.90
N GLU A 103 13.08 0.53 27.84
CA GLU A 103 12.77 -0.90 27.70
C GLU A 103 11.30 -1.20 27.30
N ASP A 104 10.48 -0.19 27.01
CA ASP A 104 9.05 -0.34 26.69
C ASP A 104 8.70 -0.13 25.20
N ASP A 105 9.66 0.27 24.34
CA ASP A 105 9.43 0.39 22.87
C ASP A 105 9.88 -0.89 22.13
N ASP A 106 9.20 -2.00 22.40
CA ASP A 106 9.42 -3.30 21.74
C ASP A 106 8.98 -3.31 20.25
N GLU A 107 8.59 -2.18 19.70
CA GLU A 107 8.10 -2.02 18.32
C GLU A 107 8.91 -1.03 17.46
N GLY A 108 9.99 -0.47 17.97
CA GLY A 108 10.84 0.47 17.24
C GLY A 108 11.69 -0.20 16.15
N TYR A 109 11.87 0.46 15.05
CA TYR A 109 12.82 0.07 14.01
C TYR A 109 14.23 0.31 14.52
N ALA A 110 14.95 -0.73 14.89
CA ALA A 110 16.26 -0.65 15.52
C ALA A 110 17.40 -1.05 14.58
N VAL A 111 18.57 -0.46 14.81
CA VAL A 111 19.81 -0.93 14.20
C VAL A 111 20.22 -2.24 14.90
N LEU A 112 20.41 -3.29 14.10
CA LEU A 112 20.79 -4.60 14.60
C LEU A 112 22.28 -4.64 15.04
N PRO A 113 22.69 -5.61 15.87
CA PRO A 113 24.08 -5.83 16.19
C PRO A 113 24.95 -5.97 14.93
N GLY A 114 26.13 -5.31 14.94
CA GLY A 114 27.05 -5.31 13.80
C GLY A 114 26.73 -4.25 12.74
N ASP A 115 26.12 -3.15 13.14
CA ASP A 115 25.85 -1.96 12.32
C ASP A 115 25.02 -2.29 11.08
N ARG A 116 24.01 -3.14 11.24
CA ARG A 116 23.08 -3.53 10.18
C ARG A 116 21.69 -3.00 10.48
N LEU A 117 21.07 -2.40 9.49
CA LEU A 117 19.68 -1.98 9.52
C LEU A 117 18.80 -3.03 8.84
N SER A 118 17.75 -3.49 9.53
CA SER A 118 16.72 -4.36 8.92
C SER A 118 15.56 -3.53 8.43
N LEU A 119 15.23 -3.67 7.15
CA LEU A 119 14.06 -3.04 6.53
C LEU A 119 12.85 -3.98 6.47
N ASP A 120 12.98 -5.23 6.94
CA ASP A 120 11.95 -6.27 6.78
C ASP A 120 10.60 -5.85 7.38
N THR A 121 10.59 -5.33 8.60
CA THR A 121 9.35 -4.92 9.30
C THR A 121 8.71 -3.73 8.63
N MET A 122 9.46 -2.65 8.37
CA MET A 122 8.99 -1.46 7.69
C MET A 122 8.38 -1.80 6.32
N VAL A 123 9.07 -2.61 5.52
CA VAL A 123 8.60 -3.02 4.19
C VAL A 123 7.35 -3.89 4.28
N ARG A 124 7.29 -4.81 5.25
CA ARG A 124 6.11 -5.63 5.51
C ARG A 124 4.90 -4.76 5.84
N ASP A 125 5.05 -3.85 6.79
CA ASP A 125 3.96 -2.99 7.28
C ASP A 125 3.46 -2.08 6.15
N ALA A 126 4.37 -1.49 5.39
CA ALA A 126 4.03 -0.66 4.25
C ALA A 126 3.23 -1.42 3.18
N LEU A 127 3.65 -2.63 2.81
CA LEU A 127 2.94 -3.44 1.82
C LEU A 127 1.57 -3.89 2.32
N VAL A 128 1.47 -4.36 3.57
CA VAL A 128 0.20 -4.83 4.14
C VAL A 128 -0.81 -3.70 4.25
N LEU A 129 -0.37 -2.50 4.65
CA LEU A 129 -1.24 -1.32 4.73
C LEU A 129 -1.68 -0.82 3.34
N ALA A 130 -0.86 -1.03 2.32
CA ALA A 130 -1.17 -0.65 0.94
C ALA A 130 -2.06 -1.66 0.21
N PHE A 131 -2.27 -2.85 0.74
CA PHE A 131 -3.18 -3.82 0.12
C PHE A 131 -4.59 -3.25 0.02
N PRO A 132 -5.23 -3.32 -1.17
CA PRO A 132 -6.59 -2.84 -1.32
C PRO A 132 -7.53 -3.64 -0.43
N PRO A 133 -8.34 -3.01 0.45
CA PRO A 133 -9.25 -3.72 1.35
C PRO A 133 -10.42 -4.38 0.61
N PHE A 134 -10.78 -3.88 -0.57
CA PHE A 134 -11.88 -4.39 -1.39
C PHE A 134 -11.44 -4.53 -2.85
N PRO A 135 -10.54 -5.49 -3.16
CA PRO A 135 -10.06 -5.67 -4.52
C PRO A 135 -11.19 -6.13 -5.46
N LEU A 136 -11.20 -5.61 -6.67
CA LEU A 136 -12.13 -5.98 -7.72
C LEU A 136 -11.35 -6.43 -8.96
N CYS A 137 -11.82 -7.48 -9.65
CA CYS A 137 -11.22 -7.90 -10.91
C CYS A 137 -11.44 -6.87 -12.04
N ARG A 138 -12.50 -6.04 -11.90
CA ARG A 138 -12.82 -4.89 -12.73
C ARG A 138 -13.84 -4.01 -12.00
N PRO A 139 -13.90 -2.70 -12.27
CA PRO A 139 -14.78 -1.76 -11.55
C PRO A 139 -16.26 -2.13 -11.60
N ASP A 140 -16.72 -2.68 -12.74
CA ASP A 140 -18.09 -3.07 -13.04
C ASP A 140 -18.39 -4.55 -12.76
N CYS A 141 -17.57 -5.23 -11.93
CA CYS A 141 -17.76 -6.65 -11.62
C CYS A 141 -19.17 -6.91 -11.06
N ALA A 142 -19.95 -7.74 -11.77
CA ALA A 142 -21.32 -8.11 -11.37
C ALA A 142 -21.38 -9.11 -10.21
N GLY A 143 -20.25 -9.75 -9.86
CA GLY A 143 -20.14 -10.71 -8.76
C GLY A 143 -20.74 -12.06 -9.04
N LEU A 144 -20.96 -12.83 -7.95
CA LEU A 144 -21.66 -14.10 -7.98
C LEU A 144 -23.17 -13.89 -7.74
N CYS A 145 -23.98 -14.75 -8.31
CA CYS A 145 -25.40 -14.79 -8.00
C CYS A 145 -25.62 -15.28 -6.57
N PRO A 146 -26.37 -14.56 -5.73
CA PRO A 146 -26.62 -14.98 -4.33
C PRO A 146 -27.49 -16.24 -4.23
N GLU A 147 -28.29 -16.57 -5.25
CA GLU A 147 -29.18 -17.72 -5.26
C GLU A 147 -28.48 -19.01 -5.71
N CYS A 148 -27.72 -18.95 -6.81
CA CYS A 148 -27.14 -20.15 -7.41
C CYS A 148 -25.60 -20.15 -7.49
N GLY A 149 -24.93 -19.07 -7.06
CA GLY A 149 -23.48 -18.98 -7.10
C GLY A 149 -22.86 -18.79 -8.50
N ALA A 150 -23.65 -18.65 -9.56
CA ALA A 150 -23.13 -18.45 -10.90
C ALA A 150 -22.39 -17.10 -11.02
N ASP A 151 -21.31 -17.06 -11.80
CA ASP A 151 -20.59 -15.82 -12.10
C ASP A 151 -21.41 -14.96 -13.06
N ARG A 152 -22.02 -13.89 -12.55
CA ARG A 152 -22.85 -12.94 -13.29
C ARG A 152 -22.06 -12.12 -14.31
N ASN A 153 -20.75 -12.20 -14.30
CA ASN A 153 -19.90 -11.62 -15.33
C ASN A 153 -19.85 -12.47 -16.61
N ALA A 154 -20.18 -13.75 -16.49
CA ALA A 154 -20.09 -14.73 -17.57
C ALA A 154 -21.47 -15.23 -18.04
N VAL A 155 -22.45 -15.34 -17.13
CA VAL A 155 -23.74 -15.96 -17.41
C VAL A 155 -24.86 -15.16 -16.77
N ASP A 156 -25.92 -14.91 -17.52
CA ASP A 156 -27.20 -14.50 -16.96
C ASP A 156 -27.96 -15.75 -16.50
N CYS A 157 -28.05 -15.92 -15.19
CA CYS A 157 -28.73 -17.09 -14.59
C CYS A 157 -30.22 -16.88 -14.37
N GLY A 158 -30.79 -15.77 -14.83
CA GLY A 158 -32.22 -15.45 -14.65
C GLY A 158 -32.67 -15.13 -13.22
N HIS A 159 -31.79 -15.21 -12.24
CA HIS A 159 -32.04 -14.78 -10.86
C HIS A 159 -31.66 -13.30 -10.70
N GLY A 160 -31.99 -12.50 -11.71
CA GLY A 160 -31.53 -11.13 -11.76
C GLY A 160 -32.52 -10.20 -11.14
N GLU A 161 -32.55 -9.48 -10.35
CA GLU A 161 -33.12 -8.43 -9.55
C GLU A 161 -33.05 -8.83 -8.08
N PRO A 162 -32.34 -8.07 -7.25
CA PRO A 162 -32.47 -8.24 -5.82
C PRO A 162 -33.95 -8.02 -5.49
N GLY A 163 -34.64 -9.13 -5.27
CA GLY A 163 -36.04 -9.11 -4.89
C GLY A 163 -36.25 -8.19 -3.73
N SER A 164 -37.45 -7.66 -3.64
CA SER A 164 -38.02 -6.83 -2.57
C SER A 164 -37.11 -6.52 -1.40
N THR A 165 -36.78 -5.26 -1.22
CA THR A 165 -36.10 -4.75 -0.01
C THR A 165 -36.65 -5.46 1.23
N ASP A 166 -35.78 -6.09 2.03
CA ASP A 166 -36.16 -6.71 3.29
C ASP A 166 -37.14 -5.77 4.03
N PRO A 167 -38.34 -6.23 4.44
CA PRO A 167 -39.33 -5.40 5.11
C PRO A 167 -38.79 -4.59 6.28
N ARG A 168 -37.73 -5.10 6.95
CA ARG A 168 -37.06 -4.40 8.05
C ARG A 168 -36.38 -3.09 7.61
N TRP A 169 -36.00 -3.00 6.35
CA TRP A 169 -35.34 -1.84 5.75
C TRP A 169 -36.29 -0.94 4.96
N ALA A 170 -37.59 -1.28 4.90
CA ALA A 170 -38.58 -0.54 4.13
C ALA A 170 -38.65 0.95 4.54
N ALA A 171 -38.44 1.27 5.83
CA ALA A 171 -38.39 2.64 6.32
C ALA A 171 -37.24 3.47 5.69
N LEU A 172 -36.15 2.83 5.26
CA LEU A 172 -35.01 3.52 4.62
C LEU A 172 -35.27 3.87 3.15
N ALA A 173 -36.28 3.28 2.53
CA ALA A 173 -36.66 3.58 1.14
C ALA A 173 -37.03 5.08 0.95
N GLY A 174 -37.61 5.71 1.97
CA GLY A 174 -37.91 7.14 1.99
C GLY A 174 -36.66 8.02 1.97
N LEU A 175 -35.56 7.59 2.57
CA LEU A 175 -34.31 8.34 2.59
C LEU A 175 -33.62 8.39 1.21
N ARG A 176 -33.75 7.34 0.40
CA ARG A 176 -33.23 7.31 -0.97
C ARG A 176 -33.85 8.39 -1.87
N GLN A 177 -35.12 8.71 -1.66
CA GLN A 177 -35.82 9.76 -2.41
C GLN A 177 -35.47 11.18 -1.93
N ALA A 178 -35.05 11.31 -0.66
CA ALA A 178 -34.65 12.59 -0.08
C ALA A 178 -33.20 13.00 -0.38
N THR A 179 -32.37 12.08 -0.88
CA THR A 179 -30.94 12.28 -1.17
C THR A 179 -30.62 12.30 -2.67
N GLU A 180 -31.58 12.48 -3.57
CA GLU A 180 -31.24 12.92 -4.91
C GLU A 180 -30.76 14.37 -4.81
N PRO A 181 -29.46 14.66 -4.90
CA PRO A 181 -28.98 16.03 -4.88
C PRO A 181 -29.46 16.69 -6.18
N GLU A 182 -30.34 17.68 -6.06
CA GLU A 182 -30.56 18.62 -7.14
C GLU A 182 -29.20 19.17 -7.57
N GLY A 183 -28.67 18.63 -8.68
CA GLY A 183 -27.61 19.25 -9.47
C GLY A 183 -26.34 19.66 -8.73
N PHE A 184 -25.55 18.72 -8.21
CA PHE A 184 -24.11 18.97 -8.16
C PHE A 184 -23.60 18.91 -9.62
N GLY A 185 -23.42 20.11 -10.21
CA GLY A 185 -22.80 20.25 -11.50
C GLY A 185 -21.48 19.48 -11.52
N GLU A 186 -21.23 18.73 -12.61
CA GLU A 186 -19.95 18.09 -12.87
C GLU A 186 -18.81 19.04 -12.55
N PRO A 187 -17.77 18.61 -11.80
CA PRO A 187 -16.58 19.43 -11.67
C PRO A 187 -16.03 19.66 -13.08
N GLN A 188 -16.08 20.90 -13.53
CA GLN A 188 -15.50 21.32 -14.79
C GLN A 188 -14.03 20.87 -14.81
N ARG A 189 -13.71 19.91 -15.64
CA ARG A 189 -12.33 19.52 -15.94
C ARG A 189 -11.58 20.79 -16.31
N GLY A 190 -10.58 21.15 -15.51
CA GLY A 190 -9.80 22.35 -15.59
C GLY A 190 -9.40 22.68 -17.03
N ALA A 191 -9.65 23.93 -17.39
CA ALA A 191 -9.14 24.52 -18.62
C ALA A 191 -7.59 24.41 -18.64
N PRO A 192 -6.98 24.20 -19.82
CA PRO A 192 -5.53 24.17 -19.91
C PRO A 192 -4.95 25.52 -19.50
N MET A 193 -3.98 25.48 -18.58
CA MET A 193 -3.21 26.66 -18.20
C MET A 193 -2.54 27.25 -19.44
N ASN A 194 -2.84 28.50 -19.69
CA ASN A 194 -2.24 29.28 -20.76
C ASN A 194 -0.72 29.36 -20.61
N LYS A 195 -0.06 29.25 -21.75
CA LYS A 195 1.36 29.42 -21.96
C LYS A 195 1.88 30.74 -21.41
N GLU A 196 3.07 30.62 -20.85
CA GLU A 196 3.98 31.70 -20.49
C GLU A 196 3.94 32.91 -21.46
N GLU A 197 3.64 34.09 -20.92
CA GLU A 197 3.96 35.34 -21.56
C GLU A 197 5.45 35.65 -21.34
N ASP A 198 6.13 35.67 -22.46
CA ASP A 198 7.50 36.04 -22.66
C ASP A 198 7.72 37.53 -22.19
N VAL A 199 8.31 37.67 -21.00
CA VAL A 199 8.70 39.02 -20.51
C VAL A 199 10.03 39.39 -21.13
N ALA A 200 9.98 40.20 -22.19
CA ALA A 200 11.10 40.85 -22.83
C ALA A 200 11.92 41.66 -21.80
N ARG A 201 13.20 41.38 -21.72
CA ARG A 201 14.23 42.11 -20.98
C ARG A 201 14.58 43.40 -21.75
N PRO A 202 14.53 44.61 -21.16
CA PRO A 202 15.12 45.76 -21.79
C PRO A 202 16.63 45.81 -21.55
N GLU A 203 17.38 45.93 -22.64
CA GLU A 203 18.78 46.30 -22.64
C GLU A 203 18.93 47.79 -22.34
N ALA A 204 19.81 48.12 -21.39
CA ALA A 204 20.57 49.35 -21.31
C ALA A 204 21.76 49.15 -20.35
#